data_1afe06cb5ae4bbbfa5f0a42802b0c239
#
_entry.id   1afe06cb5ae4bbbfa5f0a42802b0c239
#
_cell.length_a   1.000
_cell.length_b   1.000
_cell.length_c   1.000
_cell.angle_alpha   90.00
_cell.angle_beta   90.00
_cell.angle_gamma   90.00
#
_symmetry.space_group_name_H-M   'P 1'
#
loop_
_entity.id
_entity.type
_entity.pdbx_description
1 polymer ?
#
loop_
_entity_poly.entity_id
_entity_poly.type
_entity_poly.pdbx_seq_one_letter_code
_entity_poly.pdbx_strand_id
1 'polypeptide(L)'
;MGAKVGLLTKTAKSEKKAVDLLALDGDDIYFIESAQNTSILNRYLSEDRERRDLEVASVADPFRIKDVPDDVQSEIFHVAGLIYGDYEDGMIGRLASRGKVAVDMQGYLRRLDTKTMTLYFQDYEHKLRDFPFVHFLKTDAAEAEILTGTADREAAARMMCGWGAKEVMITHNSEVLICDGEKIYACPIRSRNFSGRAGRGDTAFAVYITERLRSGIEEALAFATAAVSLKMEHVGPLRKTRQDVENYRALLYK
;
A
#
# COMPACT_ATOMS: atom_id res chain seq x y z
N MET A 1 -8.30 13.73 -3.65
CA MET A 1 -9.40 12.78 -3.89
C MET A 1 -10.62 13.02 -2.99
N GLY A 2 -10.52 13.91 -2.01
CA GLY A 2 -11.64 14.40 -1.21
C GLY A 2 -12.04 13.51 -0.03
N ALA A 3 -11.14 12.67 0.47
CA ALA A 3 -11.30 12.01 1.76
C ALA A 3 -10.58 12.81 2.85
N LYS A 4 -11.13 12.79 4.07
CA LYS A 4 -10.39 13.23 5.26
C LYS A 4 -9.41 12.12 5.62
N VAL A 5 -8.15 12.48 5.90
CA VAL A 5 -7.06 11.54 6.18
C VAL A 5 -6.37 11.94 7.48
N GLY A 6 -6.27 11.00 8.41
CA GLY A 6 -5.38 11.09 9.56
C GLY A 6 -4.10 10.30 9.30
N LEU A 7 -2.99 10.78 9.82
CA LEU A 7 -1.68 10.14 9.70
C LEU A 7 -1.12 9.82 11.08
N LEU A 8 -0.93 8.52 11.35
CA LEU A 8 -0.06 8.09 12.45
C LEU A 8 1.33 7.78 11.87
N THR A 9 2.34 8.49 12.31
CA THR A 9 3.71 8.29 11.83
C THR A 9 4.70 8.23 12.96
N LYS A 10 5.75 7.43 12.78
CA LYS A 10 6.87 7.29 13.72
C LYS A 10 8.17 7.53 12.99
N THR A 11 8.88 8.59 13.37
CA THR A 11 10.10 9.02 12.69
C THR A 11 10.98 9.85 13.62
N ALA A 12 12.25 10.07 13.26
CA ALA A 12 13.14 10.92 14.03
C ALA A 12 12.65 12.37 14.03
N LYS A 13 12.91 13.07 15.13
CA LYS A 13 12.53 14.47 15.31
C LYS A 13 13.09 15.39 14.21
N SER A 14 14.27 15.08 13.68
CA SER A 14 14.88 15.81 12.56
C SER A 14 14.01 15.80 11.29
N GLU A 15 13.20 14.75 11.11
CA GLU A 15 12.35 14.57 9.92
C GLU A 15 10.94 15.14 10.07
N LYS A 16 10.62 15.72 11.23
CA LYS A 16 9.28 16.30 11.48
C LYS A 16 8.88 17.30 10.40
N LYS A 17 9.83 18.08 9.89
CA LYS A 17 9.56 19.04 8.80
C LYS A 17 9.06 18.36 7.51
N ALA A 18 9.49 17.12 7.21
CA ALA A 18 9.00 16.38 6.06
C ALA A 18 7.54 15.95 6.25
N VAL A 19 7.14 15.63 7.49
CA VAL A 19 5.75 15.32 7.84
C VAL A 19 4.88 16.58 7.72
N ASP A 20 5.36 17.73 8.16
CA ASP A 20 4.64 19.01 8.08
C ASP A 20 4.37 19.45 6.61
N LEU A 21 5.16 18.92 5.64
CA LEU A 21 4.96 19.19 4.21
C LEU A 21 3.83 18.36 3.56
N LEU A 22 3.20 17.42 4.29
CA LEU A 22 2.16 16.55 3.74
C LEU A 22 0.82 17.26 3.50
N ALA A 23 0.70 18.54 3.85
CA ALA A 23 -0.50 19.36 3.67
C ALA A 23 -1.76 18.73 4.32
N LEU A 24 -1.59 18.09 5.47
CA LEU A 24 -2.66 17.64 6.35
C LEU A 24 -2.91 18.67 7.44
N ASP A 25 -4.12 18.72 7.98
CA ASP A 25 -4.40 19.50 9.17
C ASP A 25 -3.58 18.95 10.34
N GLY A 26 -2.97 19.84 11.15
CA GLY A 26 -2.10 19.46 12.26
C GLY A 26 -2.76 18.51 13.26
N ASP A 27 -4.07 18.67 13.48
CA ASP A 27 -4.86 17.83 14.37
C ASP A 27 -5.09 16.40 13.82
N ASP A 28 -4.86 16.19 12.54
CA ASP A 28 -4.95 14.88 11.88
C ASP A 28 -3.58 14.17 11.80
N ILE A 29 -2.51 14.76 12.40
CA ILE A 29 -1.16 14.17 12.41
C ILE A 29 -0.78 13.71 13.82
N TYR A 30 -0.72 12.40 14.01
CA TYR A 30 -0.25 11.74 15.24
C TYR A 30 1.22 11.39 15.08
N PHE A 31 2.08 12.32 15.47
CA PHE A 31 3.53 12.17 15.37
C PHE A 31 4.10 11.53 16.63
N ILE A 32 4.82 10.42 16.46
CA ILE A 32 5.55 9.73 17.52
C ILE A 32 7.05 9.81 17.21
N GLU A 33 7.82 10.29 18.18
CA GLU A 33 9.27 10.37 18.05
C GLU A 33 9.90 8.98 18.15
N SER A 34 10.80 8.68 17.22
CA SER A 34 11.68 7.51 17.20
C SER A 34 13.13 7.98 17.20
N ALA A 35 14.05 7.14 17.66
CA ALA A 35 15.48 7.46 17.64
C ALA A 35 16.00 7.72 16.21
N GLN A 36 15.42 7.04 15.22
CA GLN A 36 15.79 7.16 13.81
C GLN A 36 14.62 6.81 12.89
N ASN A 37 14.76 7.09 11.60
CA ASN A 37 13.78 6.71 10.58
C ASN A 37 14.04 5.31 10.06
N THR A 38 13.03 4.65 9.49
CA THR A 38 13.27 3.57 8.54
C THR A 38 13.72 4.20 7.21
N SER A 39 14.96 3.92 6.82
CA SER A 39 15.58 4.45 5.60
C SER A 39 16.07 3.31 4.72
N ILE A 40 15.53 3.22 3.50
CA ILE A 40 15.84 2.18 2.53
C ILE A 40 16.40 2.83 1.27
N LEU A 41 17.62 2.40 0.90
CA LEU A 41 18.28 2.82 -0.32
C LEU A 41 17.95 1.83 -1.44
N ASN A 42 17.42 2.33 -2.54
CA ASN A 42 17.14 1.54 -3.73
C ASN A 42 18.31 1.68 -4.69
N ARG A 43 19.08 0.63 -4.92
CA ARG A 43 20.12 0.56 -5.94
C ARG A 43 19.56 -0.18 -7.15
N TYR A 44 19.28 0.53 -8.22
CA TYR A 44 18.82 -0.07 -9.46
C TYR A 44 19.98 -0.73 -10.19
N LEU A 45 19.85 -2.02 -10.52
CA LEU A 45 20.88 -2.84 -11.16
C LEU A 45 20.70 -2.92 -12.68
N SER A 46 19.57 -2.45 -13.21
CA SER A 46 19.24 -2.48 -14.63
C SER A 46 18.63 -1.15 -15.08
N GLU A 47 18.80 -0.82 -16.39
CA GLU A 47 18.25 0.40 -16.99
C GLU A 47 16.72 0.46 -16.93
N ASP A 48 16.05 -0.70 -17.05
CA ASP A 48 14.61 -0.83 -16.92
C ASP A 48 14.10 -0.68 -15.48
N ARG A 49 15.03 -0.59 -14.49
CA ARG A 49 14.76 -0.45 -13.06
C ARG A 49 13.87 -1.58 -12.48
N GLU A 50 13.88 -2.76 -13.09
CA GLU A 50 13.14 -3.90 -12.58
C GLU A 50 13.90 -4.64 -11.48
N ARG A 51 15.22 -4.68 -11.58
CA ARG A 51 16.10 -5.27 -10.56
C ARG A 51 16.69 -4.19 -9.69
N ARG A 52 16.53 -4.35 -8.39
CA ARG A 52 17.08 -3.43 -7.40
C ARG A 52 17.52 -4.19 -6.16
N ASP A 53 18.64 -3.76 -5.61
CA ASP A 53 19.02 -4.10 -4.25
C ASP A 53 18.40 -3.09 -3.28
N LEU A 54 17.95 -3.60 -2.16
CA LEU A 54 17.35 -2.81 -1.09
C LEU A 54 18.29 -2.86 0.12
N GLU A 55 19.00 -1.78 0.36
CA GLU A 55 19.89 -1.62 1.50
C GLU A 55 19.18 -0.79 2.58
N VAL A 56 19.20 -1.24 3.83
CA VAL A 56 18.59 -0.55 4.95
C VAL A 56 19.65 0.23 5.70
N ALA A 57 19.56 1.55 5.69
CA ALA A 57 20.47 2.42 6.42
C ALA A 57 20.10 2.54 7.90
N SER A 58 18.81 2.52 8.23
CA SER A 58 18.30 2.61 9.59
C SER A 58 16.88 2.09 9.67
N VAL A 59 16.42 1.76 10.89
CA VAL A 59 15.05 1.27 11.17
C VAL A 59 14.48 2.07 12.34
N ALA A 60 13.26 2.58 12.17
CA ALA A 60 12.50 3.24 13.23
C ALA A 60 11.98 2.23 14.25
N ASP A 61 11.60 2.72 15.43
CA ASP A 61 10.90 1.91 16.42
C ASP A 61 9.56 1.40 15.85
N PRO A 62 9.16 0.16 16.16
CA PRO A 62 7.90 -0.39 15.67
C PRO A 62 6.69 0.37 16.21
N PHE A 63 5.62 0.41 15.42
CA PHE A 63 4.32 0.86 15.91
C PHE A 63 3.74 -0.19 16.86
N ARG A 64 3.30 0.26 18.02
CA ARG A 64 2.64 -0.56 19.03
C ARG A 64 1.14 -0.31 19.02
N ILE A 65 0.36 -1.27 19.47
CA ILE A 65 -1.10 -1.13 19.59
C ILE A 65 -1.48 0.13 20.39
N LYS A 66 -0.76 0.44 21.46
CA LYS A 66 -0.96 1.63 22.28
C LYS A 66 -0.65 2.97 21.59
N ASP A 67 0.05 2.93 20.46
CA ASP A 67 0.39 4.14 19.69
C ASP A 67 -0.79 4.64 18.86
N VAL A 68 -1.80 3.79 18.65
CA VAL A 68 -3.05 4.16 17.97
C VAL A 68 -4.00 4.76 19.00
N PRO A 69 -4.29 6.07 18.97
CA PRO A 69 -5.13 6.71 19.98
C PRO A 69 -6.52 6.05 20.04
N ASP A 70 -7.05 5.84 21.24
CA ASP A 70 -8.32 5.12 21.44
C ASP A 70 -9.54 5.91 20.91
N ASP A 71 -9.46 7.22 20.86
CA ASP A 71 -10.50 8.13 20.41
C ASP A 71 -10.53 8.33 18.89
N VAL A 72 -9.50 7.88 18.17
CA VAL A 72 -9.49 7.95 16.69
C VAL A 72 -10.54 7.03 16.12
N GLN A 73 -11.47 7.61 15.38
CA GLN A 73 -12.48 6.92 14.59
C GLN A 73 -12.10 7.01 13.12
N SER A 74 -12.07 5.87 12.42
CA SER A 74 -11.79 5.82 11.00
C SER A 74 -12.63 4.73 10.33
N GLU A 75 -13.13 5.02 9.13
CA GLU A 75 -13.81 3.99 8.32
C GLU A 75 -12.82 2.94 7.82
N ILE A 76 -11.58 3.38 7.50
CA ILE A 76 -10.51 2.50 7.01
C ILE A 76 -9.20 2.83 7.74
N PHE A 77 -8.62 1.85 8.40
CA PHE A 77 -7.25 1.89 8.90
C PHE A 77 -6.33 1.30 7.83
N HIS A 78 -5.45 2.13 7.26
CA HIS A 78 -4.50 1.70 6.24
C HIS A 78 -3.12 1.44 6.86
N VAL A 79 -2.72 0.17 6.86
CA VAL A 79 -1.43 -0.33 7.37
C VAL A 79 -0.46 -0.41 6.20
N ALA A 80 0.47 0.54 6.13
CA ALA A 80 1.41 0.73 5.02
C ALA A 80 2.87 0.70 5.52
N GLY A 81 3.31 -0.47 5.99
CA GLY A 81 4.68 -0.69 6.48
C GLY A 81 5.70 -0.85 5.37
N LEU A 82 6.97 -0.68 5.72
CA LEU A 82 8.11 -0.82 4.82
C LEU A 82 8.81 -2.16 4.96
N ILE A 83 8.91 -2.67 6.21
CA ILE A 83 9.62 -3.90 6.55
C ILE A 83 8.84 -4.69 7.61
N TYR A 84 9.11 -5.98 7.66
CA TYR A 84 8.59 -6.85 8.72
C TYR A 84 9.11 -6.40 10.10
N GLY A 85 8.19 -6.27 11.05
CA GLY A 85 8.50 -5.75 12.37
C GLY A 85 8.18 -4.28 12.55
N ASP A 86 7.73 -3.57 11.51
CA ASP A 86 7.22 -2.19 11.64
C ASP A 86 5.99 -2.13 12.56
N TYR A 87 5.27 -3.23 12.72
CA TYR A 87 4.06 -3.31 13.54
C TYR A 87 4.17 -4.41 14.59
N GLU A 88 3.65 -4.10 15.79
CA GLU A 88 3.45 -5.08 16.85
C GLU A 88 2.49 -6.19 16.37
N ASP A 89 2.76 -7.43 16.77
CA ASP A 89 1.89 -8.56 16.46
C ASP A 89 0.47 -8.33 17.00
N GLY A 90 -0.54 -8.76 16.22
CA GLY A 90 -1.94 -8.53 16.54
C GLY A 90 -2.48 -7.14 16.15
N MET A 91 -1.67 -6.23 15.57
CA MET A 91 -2.09 -4.89 15.14
C MET A 91 -3.30 -4.96 14.19
N ILE A 92 -3.28 -5.86 13.20
CA ILE A 92 -4.38 -6.03 12.23
C ILE A 92 -5.69 -6.34 12.94
N GLY A 93 -5.70 -7.34 13.83
CA GLY A 93 -6.90 -7.72 14.58
C GLY A 93 -7.40 -6.60 15.52
N ARG A 94 -6.48 -5.85 16.14
CA ARG A 94 -6.84 -4.70 16.97
C ARG A 94 -7.50 -3.59 16.18
N LEU A 95 -6.99 -3.26 15.01
CA LEU A 95 -7.57 -2.23 14.14
C LEU A 95 -8.92 -2.69 13.56
N ALA A 96 -9.06 -3.98 13.24
CA ALA A 96 -10.30 -4.54 12.71
C ALA A 96 -11.49 -4.46 13.68
N SER A 97 -11.23 -4.39 14.99
CA SER A 97 -12.27 -4.16 16.00
C SER A 97 -12.81 -2.71 16.00
N ARG A 98 -12.19 -1.79 15.25
CA ARG A 98 -12.50 -0.35 15.22
C ARG A 98 -12.94 0.15 13.85
N GLY A 99 -12.65 -0.59 12.77
CA GLY A 99 -13.02 -0.22 11.41
C GLY A 99 -12.47 -1.21 10.39
N LYS A 100 -12.69 -0.94 9.11
CA LYS A 100 -12.11 -1.75 8.03
C LYS A 100 -10.60 -1.62 8.03
N VAL A 101 -9.87 -2.73 7.81
CA VAL A 101 -8.42 -2.71 7.71
C VAL A 101 -7.99 -2.90 6.27
N ALA A 102 -7.16 -2.00 5.79
CA ALA A 102 -6.46 -2.07 4.51
C ALA A 102 -4.98 -2.35 4.77
N VAL A 103 -4.41 -3.38 4.14
CA VAL A 103 -3.02 -3.81 4.38
C VAL A 103 -2.25 -3.87 3.07
N ASP A 104 -1.12 -3.16 3.00
CA ASP A 104 -0.09 -3.40 2.01
C ASP A 104 0.87 -4.47 2.52
N MET A 105 0.91 -5.62 1.84
CA MET A 105 1.70 -6.77 2.28
C MET A 105 3.20 -6.57 2.20
N GLN A 106 3.68 -5.55 1.50
CA GLN A 106 5.09 -5.18 1.44
C GLN A 106 5.75 -5.16 2.83
N GLY A 107 5.08 -4.51 3.81
CA GLY A 107 5.58 -4.39 5.18
C GLY A 107 5.57 -5.69 5.97
N TYR A 108 4.94 -6.75 5.48
CA TYR A 108 4.90 -8.07 6.12
C TYR A 108 5.80 -9.10 5.44
N LEU A 109 6.23 -8.84 4.20
CA LEU A 109 7.04 -9.77 3.39
C LEU A 109 8.53 -9.42 3.35
N ARG A 110 8.88 -8.14 3.54
CA ARG A 110 10.26 -7.68 3.48
C ARG A 110 10.97 -7.89 4.82
N ARG A 111 11.86 -8.87 4.87
CA ARG A 111 12.67 -9.19 6.05
C ARG A 111 14.02 -8.51 5.97
N LEU A 112 14.51 -7.99 7.10
CA LEU A 112 15.83 -7.42 7.22
C LEU A 112 16.85 -8.50 7.60
N ASP A 113 17.86 -8.70 6.77
CA ASP A 113 19.09 -9.37 7.19
C ASP A 113 19.95 -8.36 7.94
N THR A 114 20.03 -8.50 9.26
CA THR A 114 20.79 -7.59 10.13
C THR A 114 22.30 -7.69 9.99
N LYS A 115 22.81 -8.73 9.33
CA LYS A 115 24.25 -8.90 9.08
C LYS A 115 24.71 -8.13 7.85
N THR A 116 23.90 -8.16 6.80
CA THR A 116 24.20 -7.50 5.52
C THR A 116 23.49 -6.16 5.36
N MET A 117 22.54 -5.86 6.26
CA MET A 117 21.65 -4.69 6.18
C MET A 117 20.91 -4.61 4.83
N THR A 118 20.54 -5.76 4.28
CA THR A 118 19.75 -5.89 3.04
C THR A 118 18.39 -6.49 3.31
N LEU A 119 17.44 -6.19 2.41
CA LEU A 119 16.11 -6.78 2.48
C LEU A 119 16.01 -8.01 1.58
N TYR A 120 15.38 -9.04 2.11
CA TYR A 120 14.95 -10.21 1.36
C TYR A 120 13.45 -10.44 1.56
N PHE A 121 12.85 -11.21 0.68
CA PHE A 121 11.42 -11.50 0.77
C PHE A 121 11.19 -12.88 1.37
N GLN A 122 10.19 -12.97 2.25
CA GLN A 122 9.78 -14.21 2.88
C GLN A 122 8.27 -14.22 3.03
N ASP A 123 7.66 -15.42 2.91
CA ASP A 123 6.23 -15.63 3.14
C ASP A 123 5.80 -15.18 4.54
N TYR A 124 4.57 -14.69 4.65
CA TYR A 124 3.97 -14.26 5.90
C TYR A 124 3.30 -15.44 6.60
N GLU A 125 3.95 -15.95 7.63
CA GLU A 125 3.54 -17.15 8.37
C GLU A 125 2.17 -17.03 9.07
N HIS A 126 1.75 -15.81 9.43
CA HIS A 126 0.48 -15.57 10.13
C HIS A 126 -0.68 -15.21 9.19
N LYS A 127 -0.53 -15.36 7.86
CA LYS A 127 -1.55 -14.99 6.86
C LYS A 127 -2.92 -15.62 7.13
N LEU A 128 -2.98 -16.90 7.53
CA LEU A 128 -4.25 -17.58 7.82
C LEU A 128 -4.93 -17.06 9.10
N ARG A 129 -4.16 -16.51 10.04
CA ARG A 129 -4.69 -15.89 11.25
C ARG A 129 -5.23 -14.49 10.97
N ASP A 130 -4.51 -13.71 10.19
CA ASP A 130 -4.72 -12.26 10.09
C ASP A 130 -5.61 -11.86 8.90
N PHE A 131 -5.59 -12.60 7.78
CA PHE A 131 -6.38 -12.25 6.60
C PHE A 131 -7.89 -12.20 6.83
N PRO A 132 -8.51 -13.01 7.73
CA PRO A 132 -9.92 -12.84 8.06
C PRO A 132 -10.30 -11.46 8.62
N PHE A 133 -9.32 -10.70 9.14
CA PHE A 133 -9.50 -9.34 9.66
C PHE A 133 -9.24 -8.26 8.59
N VAL A 134 -8.70 -8.62 7.42
CA VAL A 134 -8.33 -7.69 6.36
C VAL A 134 -9.50 -7.49 5.40
N HIS A 135 -9.95 -6.23 5.28
CA HIS A 135 -10.99 -5.88 4.32
C HIS A 135 -10.40 -5.63 2.93
N PHE A 136 -9.28 -4.91 2.86
CA PHE A 136 -8.56 -4.63 1.62
C PHE A 136 -7.12 -5.12 1.75
N LEU A 137 -6.74 -6.10 0.95
CA LEU A 137 -5.38 -6.62 0.89
C LEU A 137 -4.71 -6.17 -0.41
N LYS A 138 -3.50 -5.67 -0.35
CA LYS A 138 -2.73 -5.31 -1.54
C LYS A 138 -1.40 -6.06 -1.57
N THR A 139 -1.09 -6.57 -2.76
CA THR A 139 0.23 -7.08 -3.15
C THR A 139 0.61 -6.56 -4.52
N ASP A 140 1.89 -6.64 -4.88
CA ASP A 140 2.28 -6.73 -6.29
C ASP A 140 2.33 -8.20 -6.74
N ALA A 141 2.60 -8.43 -8.04
CA ALA A 141 2.60 -9.79 -8.60
C ALA A 141 3.66 -10.70 -7.96
N ALA A 142 4.86 -10.17 -7.65
CA ALA A 142 5.93 -10.95 -7.03
C ALA A 142 5.61 -11.26 -5.55
N GLU A 143 5.04 -10.30 -4.85
CA GLU A 143 4.56 -10.46 -3.47
C GLU A 143 3.43 -11.52 -3.39
N ALA A 144 2.51 -11.50 -4.36
CA ALA A 144 1.45 -12.51 -4.47
C ALA A 144 2.01 -13.92 -4.68
N GLU A 145 3.03 -14.07 -5.54
CA GLU A 145 3.71 -15.34 -5.77
C GLU A 145 4.40 -15.86 -4.51
N ILE A 146 5.06 -14.99 -3.74
CA ILE A 146 5.70 -15.36 -2.47
C ILE A 146 4.66 -15.87 -1.45
N LEU A 147 3.50 -15.21 -1.36
CA LEU A 147 2.44 -15.61 -0.43
C LEU A 147 1.76 -16.93 -0.81
N THR A 148 1.58 -17.18 -2.10
CA THR A 148 0.70 -18.24 -2.60
C THR A 148 1.43 -19.39 -3.28
N GLY A 149 2.67 -19.18 -3.70
CA GLY A 149 3.45 -20.15 -4.48
C GLY A 149 3.05 -20.25 -5.95
N THR A 150 2.18 -19.35 -6.46
CA THR A 150 1.76 -19.32 -7.86
C THR A 150 1.97 -17.96 -8.51
N ALA A 151 2.51 -17.95 -9.72
CA ALA A 151 2.65 -16.74 -10.54
C ALA A 151 1.34 -16.37 -11.28
N ASP A 152 0.32 -17.24 -11.26
CA ASP A 152 -1.01 -16.91 -11.76
C ASP A 152 -1.71 -15.95 -10.79
N ARG A 153 -1.85 -14.70 -11.22
CA ARG A 153 -2.38 -13.60 -10.40
C ARG A 153 -3.85 -13.79 -10.03
N GLU A 154 -4.66 -14.37 -10.90
CA GLU A 154 -6.06 -14.64 -10.59
C GLU A 154 -6.19 -15.77 -9.57
N ALA A 155 -5.43 -16.86 -9.75
CA ALA A 155 -5.36 -17.94 -8.79
C ALA A 155 -4.83 -17.45 -7.43
N ALA A 156 -3.77 -16.65 -7.41
CA ALA A 156 -3.22 -16.06 -6.20
C ALA A 156 -4.24 -15.18 -5.47
N ALA A 157 -4.96 -14.31 -6.18
CA ALA A 157 -5.99 -13.46 -5.59
C ALA A 157 -7.14 -14.28 -4.97
N ARG A 158 -7.62 -15.33 -5.67
CA ARG A 158 -8.65 -16.24 -5.15
C ARG A 158 -8.17 -16.99 -3.90
N MET A 159 -6.90 -17.44 -3.88
CA MET A 159 -6.33 -18.09 -2.68
C MET A 159 -6.32 -17.14 -1.49
N MET A 160 -5.87 -15.91 -1.67
CA MET A 160 -5.83 -14.91 -0.58
C MET A 160 -7.24 -14.53 -0.09
N CYS A 161 -8.24 -14.44 -0.97
CA CYS A 161 -9.64 -14.32 -0.58
C CYS A 161 -10.11 -15.56 0.18
N GLY A 162 -9.75 -16.76 -0.28
CA GLY A 162 -10.05 -18.03 0.41
C GLY A 162 -9.44 -18.11 1.82
N TRP A 163 -8.36 -17.40 2.10
CA TRP A 163 -7.76 -17.26 3.43
C TRP A 163 -8.46 -16.20 4.29
N GLY A 164 -9.44 -15.47 3.76
CA GLY A 164 -10.32 -14.61 4.52
C GLY A 164 -10.31 -13.12 4.17
N ALA A 165 -9.36 -12.64 3.36
CA ALA A 165 -9.35 -11.26 2.89
C ALA A 165 -10.60 -10.97 2.03
N LYS A 166 -11.23 -9.79 2.22
CA LYS A 166 -12.53 -9.50 1.56
C LYS A 166 -12.36 -9.01 0.12
N GLU A 167 -11.42 -8.11 -0.09
CA GLU A 167 -11.03 -7.62 -1.42
C GLU A 167 -9.52 -7.67 -1.55
N VAL A 168 -9.02 -8.36 -2.57
CA VAL A 168 -7.58 -8.53 -2.83
C VAL A 168 -7.20 -7.76 -4.09
N MET A 169 -6.29 -6.80 -3.95
CA MET A 169 -5.66 -6.07 -5.06
C MET A 169 -4.32 -6.68 -5.40
N ILE A 170 -4.11 -7.02 -6.68
CA ILE A 170 -2.77 -7.34 -7.20
C ILE A 170 -2.39 -6.30 -8.25
N THR A 171 -1.31 -5.56 -7.99
CA THR A 171 -0.77 -4.59 -8.95
C THR A 171 0.31 -5.22 -9.82
N HIS A 172 0.26 -4.92 -11.12
CA HIS A 172 1.24 -5.34 -12.10
C HIS A 172 1.63 -4.16 -13.02
N ASN A 173 2.64 -4.33 -13.88
CA ASN A 173 3.06 -3.31 -14.84
C ASN A 173 1.98 -2.99 -15.89
N SER A 174 1.16 -3.96 -16.24
CA SER A 174 0.15 -3.85 -17.30
C SER A 174 -1.25 -3.54 -16.80
N GLU A 175 -1.58 -3.88 -15.55
CA GLU A 175 -2.94 -3.79 -15.03
C GLU A 175 -3.00 -3.77 -13.51
N VAL A 176 -4.16 -3.43 -12.99
CA VAL A 176 -4.57 -3.65 -11.60
C VAL A 176 -5.70 -4.66 -11.59
N LEU A 177 -5.57 -5.70 -10.77
CA LEU A 177 -6.56 -6.76 -10.58
C LEU A 177 -7.17 -6.66 -9.19
N ILE A 178 -8.48 -6.88 -9.08
CA ILE A 178 -9.22 -7.03 -7.81
C ILE A 178 -9.95 -8.37 -7.82
N CYS A 179 -9.91 -9.07 -6.69
CA CYS A 179 -10.77 -10.23 -6.39
C CYS A 179 -11.60 -9.90 -5.14
N ASP A 180 -12.92 -10.17 -5.19
CA ASP A 180 -13.83 -10.05 -4.04
C ASP A 180 -14.23 -11.40 -3.43
N GLY A 181 -13.53 -12.47 -3.84
CA GLY A 181 -13.82 -13.85 -3.46
C GLY A 181 -14.70 -14.59 -4.47
N GLU A 182 -15.53 -13.90 -5.21
CA GLU A 182 -16.42 -14.47 -6.22
C GLU A 182 -15.96 -14.14 -7.63
N LYS A 183 -15.68 -12.87 -7.90
CA LYS A 183 -15.37 -12.33 -9.22
C LYS A 183 -13.97 -11.71 -9.27
N ILE A 184 -13.36 -11.78 -10.45
CA ILE A 184 -12.13 -11.05 -10.80
C ILE A 184 -12.52 -9.84 -11.65
N TYR A 185 -11.95 -8.71 -11.28
CA TYR A 185 -12.04 -7.44 -11.99
C TYR A 185 -10.63 -7.04 -12.40
N ALA A 186 -10.41 -6.69 -13.64
CA ALA A 186 -9.11 -6.23 -14.11
C ALA A 186 -9.26 -4.94 -14.92
N CYS A 187 -8.33 -4.02 -14.72
CA CYS A 187 -8.30 -2.77 -15.44
C CYS A 187 -6.87 -2.48 -15.94
N PRO A 188 -6.67 -2.31 -17.25
CA PRO A 188 -5.34 -2.11 -17.82
C PRO A 188 -4.78 -0.73 -17.45
N ILE A 189 -3.47 -0.66 -17.16
CA ILE A 189 -2.75 0.61 -17.01
C ILE A 189 -2.54 1.22 -18.38
N ARG A 190 -2.97 2.48 -18.55
CA ARG A 190 -2.89 3.23 -19.82
C ARG A 190 -2.08 4.50 -19.65
N SER A 191 -0.84 4.36 -19.17
CA SER A 191 0.10 5.47 -19.02
C SER A 191 0.74 5.81 -20.37
N ARG A 192 0.85 7.10 -20.69
CA ARG A 192 1.49 7.60 -21.93
C ARG A 192 3.02 7.56 -21.84
N ASN A 193 3.57 7.52 -20.63
CA ASN A 193 4.99 7.28 -20.35
C ASN A 193 5.16 6.70 -18.94
N PHE A 194 6.37 6.25 -18.60
CA PHE A 194 6.68 5.53 -17.36
C PHE A 194 7.78 6.22 -16.53
N SER A 195 7.91 7.54 -16.61
CA SER A 195 8.94 8.29 -15.88
C SER A 195 8.79 8.22 -14.36
N GLY A 196 7.57 8.03 -13.86
CA GLY A 196 7.22 8.05 -12.44
C GLY A 196 6.76 6.70 -11.86
N ARG A 197 7.51 5.62 -12.04
CA ARG A 197 7.11 4.27 -11.57
C ARG A 197 7.03 4.12 -10.05
N ALA A 198 7.91 4.80 -9.29
CA ALA A 198 7.94 4.69 -7.83
C ALA A 198 6.62 5.20 -7.20
N GLY A 199 6.06 4.46 -6.23
CA GLY A 199 4.77 4.78 -5.60
C GLY A 199 3.54 4.41 -6.43
N ARG A 200 3.69 3.57 -7.46
CA ARG A 200 2.58 3.06 -8.27
C ARG A 200 1.58 2.27 -7.43
N GLY A 201 2.07 1.28 -6.68
CA GLY A 201 1.24 0.43 -5.81
C GLY A 201 0.53 1.25 -4.74
N ASP A 202 1.28 2.13 -4.06
CA ASP A 202 0.74 3.01 -3.02
C ASP A 202 -0.39 3.90 -3.55
N THR A 203 -0.18 4.50 -4.74
CA THR A 203 -1.20 5.36 -5.38
C THR A 203 -2.43 4.55 -5.76
N ALA A 204 -2.26 3.37 -6.41
CA ALA A 204 -3.38 2.53 -6.81
C ALA A 204 -4.22 2.12 -5.60
N PHE A 205 -3.57 1.65 -4.53
CA PHE A 205 -4.24 1.16 -3.35
C PHE A 205 -4.93 2.28 -2.56
N ALA A 206 -4.23 3.37 -2.27
CA ALA A 206 -4.81 4.49 -1.53
C ALA A 206 -6.02 5.11 -2.26
N VAL A 207 -5.95 5.27 -3.58
CA VAL A 207 -7.08 5.78 -4.36
C VAL A 207 -8.22 4.78 -4.40
N TYR A 208 -7.94 3.48 -4.58
CA TYR A 208 -8.96 2.44 -4.60
C TYR A 208 -9.75 2.40 -3.29
N ILE A 209 -9.09 2.25 -2.15
CA ILE A 209 -9.77 2.17 -0.85
C ILE A 209 -10.57 3.44 -0.53
N THR A 210 -10.09 4.60 -0.99
CA THR A 210 -10.82 5.88 -0.87
C THR A 210 -12.08 5.89 -1.72
N GLU A 211 -12.01 5.42 -2.97
CA GLU A 211 -13.18 5.34 -3.84
C GLU A 211 -14.19 4.28 -3.37
N ARG A 212 -13.73 3.20 -2.72
CA ARG A 212 -14.61 2.18 -2.14
C ARG A 212 -15.51 2.69 -1.01
N LEU A 213 -15.22 3.88 -0.47
CA LEU A 213 -16.13 4.57 0.47
C LEU A 213 -17.39 5.10 -0.20
N ARG A 214 -17.40 5.25 -1.54
CA ARG A 214 -18.49 5.91 -2.27
C ARG A 214 -18.96 5.17 -3.53
N SER A 215 -18.24 4.15 -3.98
CA SER A 215 -18.55 3.46 -5.24
C SER A 215 -18.34 1.94 -5.15
N GLY A 216 -18.88 1.21 -6.13
CA GLY A 216 -18.65 -0.22 -6.31
C GLY A 216 -17.22 -0.54 -6.77
N ILE A 217 -16.88 -1.83 -6.82
CA ILE A 217 -15.54 -2.31 -7.15
C ILE A 217 -15.11 -1.85 -8.55
N GLU A 218 -15.96 -2.03 -9.56
CA GLU A 218 -15.63 -1.70 -10.96
C GLU A 218 -15.30 -0.21 -11.12
N GLU A 219 -16.11 0.66 -10.53
CA GLU A 219 -15.93 2.10 -10.60
C GLU A 219 -14.68 2.56 -9.83
N ALA A 220 -14.49 2.03 -8.61
CA ALA A 220 -13.30 2.32 -7.80
C ALA A 220 -12.01 1.84 -8.48
N LEU A 221 -12.03 0.65 -9.09
CA LEU A 221 -10.90 0.09 -9.83
C LEU A 221 -10.56 0.95 -11.06
N ALA A 222 -11.58 1.30 -11.85
CA ALA A 222 -11.38 2.13 -13.05
C ALA A 222 -10.79 3.51 -12.68
N PHE A 223 -11.32 4.13 -11.62
CA PHE A 223 -10.80 5.42 -11.15
C PHE A 223 -9.36 5.30 -10.60
N ALA A 224 -9.08 4.29 -9.78
CA ALA A 224 -7.75 4.07 -9.22
C ALA A 224 -6.72 3.76 -10.32
N THR A 225 -7.09 2.97 -11.34
CA THR A 225 -6.20 2.64 -12.45
C THR A 225 -5.93 3.86 -13.34
N ALA A 226 -6.91 4.72 -13.54
CA ALA A 226 -6.71 6.00 -14.22
C ALA A 226 -5.78 6.93 -13.41
N ALA A 227 -5.97 7.02 -12.10
CA ALA A 227 -5.12 7.82 -11.21
C ALA A 227 -3.67 7.33 -11.21
N VAL A 228 -3.45 6.01 -11.13
CA VAL A 228 -2.08 5.46 -11.18
C VAL A 228 -1.44 5.63 -12.55
N SER A 229 -2.21 5.51 -13.62
CA SER A 229 -1.70 5.76 -14.99
C SER A 229 -1.23 7.20 -15.16
N LEU A 230 -2.03 8.16 -14.70
CA LEU A 230 -1.67 9.58 -14.69
C LEU A 230 -0.47 9.86 -13.77
N LYS A 231 -0.38 9.21 -12.60
CA LYS A 231 0.75 9.32 -11.69
C LYS A 231 2.06 8.85 -12.31
N MET A 232 2.03 7.75 -13.06
CA MET A 232 3.23 7.17 -13.67
C MET A 232 3.87 8.08 -14.72
N GLU A 233 3.15 9.05 -15.24
CA GLU A 233 3.68 10.03 -16.20
C GLU A 233 4.61 11.08 -15.56
N HIS A 234 4.65 11.15 -14.22
CA HIS A 234 5.42 12.16 -13.48
C HIS A 234 6.20 11.53 -12.33
N VAL A 235 7.42 12.01 -12.12
CA VAL A 235 8.24 11.65 -10.96
C VAL A 235 7.63 12.26 -9.68
N GLY A 236 7.68 11.52 -8.57
CA GLY A 236 7.15 11.94 -7.28
C GLY A 236 5.69 11.53 -7.04
N PRO A 237 5.04 12.04 -6.00
CA PRO A 237 3.66 11.70 -5.65
C PRO A 237 2.65 12.26 -6.66
N LEU A 238 1.44 11.69 -6.69
CA LEU A 238 0.33 12.20 -7.51
C LEU A 238 -0.11 13.59 -6.99
N ARG A 239 0.22 14.64 -7.74
CA ARG A 239 -0.19 16.02 -7.45
C ARG A 239 -1.29 16.48 -8.42
N LYS A 240 -2.36 15.71 -8.49
CA LYS A 240 -3.49 15.94 -9.39
C LYS A 240 -4.81 15.92 -8.64
N THR A 241 -5.77 16.68 -9.11
CA THR A 241 -7.11 16.75 -8.54
C THR A 241 -7.95 15.55 -8.99
N ARG A 242 -9.09 15.35 -8.34
CA ARG A 242 -10.08 14.37 -8.78
C ARG A 242 -10.51 14.64 -10.22
N GLN A 243 -10.75 15.91 -10.57
CA GLN A 243 -11.16 16.30 -11.92
C GLN A 243 -10.11 15.95 -12.98
N ASP A 244 -8.81 16.06 -12.66
CA ASP A 244 -7.74 15.64 -13.57
C ASP A 244 -7.80 14.14 -13.87
N VAL A 245 -8.09 13.32 -12.84
CA VAL A 245 -8.23 11.87 -13.00
C VAL A 245 -9.48 11.51 -13.82
N GLU A 246 -10.60 12.19 -13.58
CA GLU A 246 -11.83 11.99 -14.36
C GLU A 246 -11.62 12.35 -15.84
N ASN A 247 -10.96 13.46 -16.10
CA ASN A 247 -10.62 13.87 -17.47
C ASN A 247 -9.70 12.86 -18.16
N TYR A 248 -8.69 12.36 -17.42
CA TYR A 248 -7.79 11.33 -17.92
C TYR A 248 -8.52 10.03 -18.23
N ARG A 249 -9.41 9.61 -17.31
CA ARG A 249 -10.26 8.44 -17.48
C ARG A 249 -11.17 8.56 -18.70
N ALA A 250 -11.86 9.68 -18.86
CA ALA A 250 -12.73 9.93 -20.02
C ALA A 250 -11.96 9.89 -21.36
N LEU A 251 -10.68 10.23 -21.35
CA LEU A 251 -9.83 10.21 -22.55
C LEU A 251 -9.35 8.80 -22.92
N LEU A 252 -8.88 8.02 -21.93
CA LEU A 252 -8.12 6.79 -22.16
C LEU A 252 -8.84 5.49 -21.77
N TYR A 253 -9.94 5.58 -21.01
CA TYR A 253 -10.68 4.40 -20.48
C TYR A 253 -12.13 4.35 -21.01
N LYS A 254 -12.28 4.59 -22.32
CA LYS A 254 -13.55 4.47 -23.05
C LYS A 254 -13.90 3.01 -23.28
#